data_4ebcc9398506de5fb7bcb65cf6e9b5fa
#
_entry.id   4ebcc9398506de5fb7bcb65cf6e9b5fa
#
_cell.length_a   1.000
_cell.length_b   1.000
_cell.length_c   1.000
_cell.angle_alpha   90.00
_cell.angle_beta   90.00
_cell.angle_gamma   90.00
#
_symmetry.space_group_name_H-M   'P 1'
#
loop_
_entity.id
_entity.type
_entity.pdbx_description
1 polymer ?
#
loop_
_entity_poly.entity_id
_entity_poly.type
_entity_poly.pdbx_seq_one_letter_code
_entity_poly.pdbx_strand_id
1 'polypeptide(L)'
;MNMVYDIDMLRNFYANFPRRVDTARERIGGRPMTLAEKILYAHLYDESSTRLFKRGEDYVNFRPDRVAMQDATAQMALLQFMNAGKEKSAVPATVHCDHLIQANMGAKTDIDTATKSNSEVYDFLKSVSDKYGIGFWKPGAGIIHQVVLENYAFPGGMMVGTDSHTPNAGGLGMVAIGVGGADAVDVMTGMEWELKMPKIIGVKLTGKLSGWVSAKDVILKLSGILSTKGGTNSIIEFFGDGCQQLSCTGKGTICNMGAEVGATTSVFPFDDSMVRYLNATGRAAVADMAKAVAADLRADKEVMADPAKYYDRIIEINLSELEPHINGPYSPDAAMPLNQVADRVKEKGYPQLLEVALIGSCTNLSLIHI
;
A
#
# COMPACT_ATOMS: atom_id res chain seq x y z
N MET A 1 6.11 -23.50 14.71
CA MET A 1 6.79 -22.24 14.37
C MET A 1 6.23 -21.80 13.04
N ASN A 2 5.53 -20.67 12.97
CA ASN A 2 5.16 -20.12 11.69
C ASN A 2 6.43 -19.64 10.99
N MET A 3 6.72 -20.21 9.84
CA MET A 3 7.88 -19.86 9.04
C MET A 3 7.61 -18.49 8.38
N VAL A 4 8.46 -17.49 8.63
CA VAL A 4 8.38 -16.19 7.94
C VAL A 4 8.80 -16.40 6.50
N TYR A 5 7.95 -16.01 5.55
CA TYR A 5 8.28 -16.06 4.13
C TYR A 5 9.43 -15.10 3.82
N ASP A 6 10.28 -15.47 2.87
CA ASP A 6 11.38 -14.65 2.36
C ASP A 6 12.36 -14.14 3.43
N ILE A 7 12.54 -14.89 4.54
CA ILE A 7 13.31 -14.43 5.71
C ILE A 7 14.75 -14.04 5.38
N ASP A 8 15.40 -14.73 4.44
CA ASP A 8 16.78 -14.42 4.07
C ASP A 8 16.88 -13.13 3.23
N MET A 9 15.88 -12.87 2.38
CA MET A 9 15.74 -11.58 1.70
C MET A 9 15.56 -10.46 2.72
N LEU A 10 14.69 -10.65 3.72
CA LEU A 10 14.44 -9.65 4.78
C LEU A 10 15.69 -9.39 5.63
N ARG A 11 16.44 -10.42 6.00
CA ARG A 11 17.73 -10.28 6.73
C ARG A 11 18.72 -9.46 5.92
N ASN A 12 18.87 -9.77 4.63
CA ASN A 12 19.76 -9.02 3.74
C ASN A 12 19.28 -7.57 3.56
N PHE A 13 17.98 -7.36 3.42
CA PHE A 13 17.38 -6.03 3.33
C PHE A 13 17.74 -5.16 4.55
N TYR A 14 17.37 -5.61 5.75
CA TYR A 14 17.61 -4.83 6.98
C TYR A 14 19.09 -4.66 7.34
N ALA A 15 19.95 -5.60 6.96
CA ALA A 15 21.40 -5.46 7.13
C ALA A 15 22.01 -4.36 6.24
N ASN A 16 21.39 -4.08 5.09
CA ASN A 16 21.89 -3.12 4.11
C ASN A 16 21.12 -1.80 4.07
N PHE A 17 19.89 -1.76 4.53
CA PHE A 17 19.02 -0.59 4.41
C PHE A 17 19.60 0.68 5.03
N PRO A 18 20.15 0.70 6.26
CA PRO A 18 20.78 1.88 6.83
C PRO A 18 21.92 2.41 5.97
N ARG A 19 22.81 1.53 5.51
CA ARG A 19 23.92 1.91 4.62
C ARG A 19 23.42 2.54 3.32
N ARG A 20 22.35 2.00 2.73
CA ARG A 20 21.76 2.56 1.51
C ARG A 20 21.17 3.94 1.76
N VAL A 21 20.48 4.13 2.90
CA VAL A 21 19.94 5.44 3.30
C VAL A 21 21.07 6.45 3.53
N ASP A 22 22.15 6.06 4.22
CA ASP A 22 23.31 6.94 4.43
C ASP A 22 23.99 7.31 3.12
N THR A 23 24.21 6.35 2.25
CA THR A 23 24.74 6.60 0.90
C THR A 23 23.84 7.55 0.10
N ALA A 24 22.53 7.36 0.17
CA ALA A 24 21.56 8.25 -0.47
C ALA A 24 21.66 9.67 0.09
N ARG A 25 21.74 9.81 1.43
CA ARG A 25 21.87 11.10 2.10
C ARG A 25 23.13 11.84 1.66
N GLU A 26 24.28 11.17 1.61
CA GLU A 26 25.54 11.75 1.14
C GLU A 26 25.41 12.26 -0.30
N ARG A 27 24.79 11.48 -1.19
CA ARG A 27 24.59 11.83 -2.61
C ARG A 27 23.73 13.06 -2.84
N ILE A 28 22.74 13.27 -1.99
CA ILE A 28 21.85 14.44 -2.06
C ILE A 28 22.39 15.64 -1.25
N GLY A 29 23.68 15.64 -0.90
CA GLY A 29 24.37 16.76 -0.23
C GLY A 29 24.15 16.82 1.28
N GLY A 30 23.87 15.69 1.94
CA GLY A 30 23.73 15.59 3.40
C GLY A 30 22.46 16.22 3.97
N ARG A 31 21.47 16.52 3.13
CA ARG A 31 20.22 17.10 3.60
C ARG A 31 19.31 16.07 4.28
N PRO A 32 18.45 16.52 5.21
CA PRO A 32 17.42 15.67 5.80
C PRO A 32 16.47 15.09 4.76
N MET A 33 15.94 13.89 5.03
CA MET A 33 15.08 13.13 4.13
C MET A 33 13.73 12.80 4.76
N THR A 34 12.68 12.85 3.96
CA THR A 34 11.38 12.27 4.31
C THR A 34 11.48 10.74 4.30
N LEU A 35 10.50 10.04 4.87
CA LEU A 35 10.47 8.58 4.82
C LEU A 35 10.39 8.06 3.37
N ALA A 36 9.51 8.65 2.57
CA ALA A 36 9.37 8.27 1.17
C ALA A 36 10.68 8.44 0.40
N GLU A 37 11.43 9.52 0.63
CA GLU A 37 12.76 9.69 0.01
C GLU A 37 13.74 8.63 0.45
N LYS A 38 13.82 8.30 1.75
CA LYS A 38 14.69 7.23 2.23
C LYS A 38 14.42 5.92 1.51
N ILE A 39 13.15 5.55 1.39
CA ILE A 39 12.77 4.30 0.71
C ILE A 39 13.11 4.40 -0.79
N LEU A 40 12.68 5.46 -1.49
CA LEU A 40 12.94 5.60 -2.92
C LEU A 40 14.43 5.56 -3.25
N TYR A 41 15.24 6.38 -2.57
CA TYR A 41 16.68 6.43 -2.85
C TYR A 41 17.42 5.16 -2.43
N ALA A 42 16.94 4.41 -1.44
CA ALA A 42 17.49 3.11 -1.07
C ALA A 42 17.17 2.01 -2.09
N HIS A 43 16.20 2.23 -2.97
CA HIS A 43 15.78 1.28 -4.01
C HIS A 43 16.15 1.73 -5.43
N LEU A 44 17.06 2.68 -5.60
CA LEU A 44 17.56 3.02 -6.93
C LEU A 44 18.17 1.80 -7.61
N TYR A 45 17.83 1.59 -8.88
CA TYR A 45 18.41 0.49 -9.68
C TYR A 45 19.92 0.68 -9.83
N ASP A 46 20.34 1.89 -10.19
CA ASP A 46 21.74 2.29 -10.19
C ASP A 46 22.13 2.91 -8.84
N GLU A 47 22.71 2.09 -7.97
CA GLU A 47 23.22 2.52 -6.67
C GLU A 47 24.39 3.52 -6.78
N SER A 48 24.99 3.71 -7.95
CA SER A 48 26.10 4.67 -8.16
C SER A 48 25.61 6.07 -8.48
N SER A 49 24.32 6.28 -8.78
CA SER A 49 23.76 7.58 -9.11
C SER A 49 23.97 8.58 -7.96
N THR A 50 24.61 9.71 -8.27
CA THR A 50 24.89 10.81 -7.31
C THR A 50 23.94 11.99 -7.50
N ARG A 51 22.90 11.82 -8.31
CA ARG A 51 22.00 12.88 -8.71
C ARG A 51 20.83 13.03 -7.72
N LEU A 52 20.53 14.29 -7.41
CA LEU A 52 19.24 14.62 -6.81
C LEU A 52 18.19 14.68 -7.92
N PHE A 53 17.19 13.81 -7.86
CA PHE A 53 16.11 13.78 -8.85
C PHE A 53 15.04 14.83 -8.54
N LYS A 54 14.59 15.53 -9.60
CA LYS A 54 13.55 16.55 -9.49
C LYS A 54 12.18 15.89 -9.47
N ARG A 55 11.47 16.06 -8.35
CA ARG A 55 10.13 15.51 -8.16
C ARG A 55 9.14 16.08 -9.19
N GLY A 56 8.33 15.21 -9.77
CA GLY A 56 7.36 15.58 -10.80
C GLY A 56 7.93 15.80 -12.20
N GLU A 57 9.25 15.66 -12.40
CA GLU A 57 9.91 15.90 -13.70
C GLU A 57 10.80 14.75 -14.15
N ASP A 58 11.74 14.30 -13.30
CA ASP A 58 12.71 13.25 -13.67
C ASP A 58 12.07 11.86 -13.70
N TYR A 59 12.48 11.03 -14.64
CA TYR A 59 12.23 9.60 -14.61
C TYR A 59 13.39 8.87 -13.97
N VAL A 60 13.08 7.90 -13.12
CA VAL A 60 14.03 7.22 -12.24
C VAL A 60 13.79 5.72 -12.28
N ASN A 61 14.85 4.96 -12.39
CA ASN A 61 14.81 3.51 -12.39
C ASN A 61 14.98 2.94 -10.99
N PHE A 62 14.05 2.09 -10.58
CA PHE A 62 14.02 1.46 -9.27
C PHE A 62 14.16 -0.06 -9.36
N ARG A 63 14.50 -0.65 -8.21
CA ARG A 63 14.54 -2.10 -8.00
C ARG A 63 13.63 -2.47 -6.83
N PRO A 64 12.33 -2.74 -7.08
CA PRO A 64 11.42 -3.25 -6.06
C PRO A 64 11.87 -4.58 -5.48
N ASP A 65 11.56 -4.81 -4.20
CA ASP A 65 11.95 -6.03 -3.48
C ASP A 65 11.07 -7.23 -3.84
N ARG A 66 9.84 -7.00 -4.30
CA ARG A 66 8.88 -8.07 -4.59
C ARG A 66 7.76 -7.66 -5.52
N VAL A 67 7.06 -8.67 -6.05
CA VAL A 67 5.86 -8.52 -6.89
C VAL A 67 4.68 -9.28 -6.28
N ALA A 68 3.49 -8.68 -6.27
CA ALA A 68 2.23 -9.35 -5.95
C ALA A 68 1.25 -9.21 -7.12
N MET A 69 0.63 -10.32 -7.54
CA MET A 69 -0.28 -10.34 -8.69
C MET A 69 -1.63 -10.94 -8.29
N GLN A 70 -2.72 -10.35 -8.75
CA GLN A 70 -4.06 -10.94 -8.64
C GLN A 70 -4.37 -11.79 -9.88
N ASP A 71 -5.28 -12.76 -9.75
CA ASP A 71 -5.51 -13.82 -10.74
C ASP A 71 -5.97 -13.34 -12.13
N ALA A 72 -6.73 -12.25 -12.22
CA ALA A 72 -7.20 -11.76 -13.51
C ALA A 72 -6.06 -11.16 -14.36
N THR A 73 -5.11 -10.45 -13.74
CA THR A 73 -3.98 -9.80 -14.43
C THR A 73 -2.74 -10.69 -14.52
N ALA A 74 -2.56 -11.62 -13.57
CA ALA A 74 -1.42 -12.54 -13.54
C ALA A 74 -1.35 -13.43 -14.77
N GLN A 75 -2.46 -13.77 -15.40
CA GLN A 75 -2.48 -14.61 -16.60
C GLN A 75 -1.57 -14.05 -17.69
N MET A 76 -1.78 -12.78 -18.08
CA MET A 76 -0.98 -12.14 -19.11
C MET A 76 0.45 -11.84 -18.66
N ALA A 77 0.63 -11.43 -17.40
CA ALA A 77 1.95 -11.18 -16.84
C ALA A 77 2.82 -12.45 -16.86
N LEU A 78 2.28 -13.59 -16.42
CA LEU A 78 3.01 -14.85 -16.41
C LEU A 78 3.29 -15.39 -17.82
N LEU A 79 2.38 -15.21 -18.78
CA LEU A 79 2.66 -15.54 -20.19
C LEU A 79 3.83 -14.71 -20.74
N GLN A 80 3.86 -13.41 -20.44
CA GLN A 80 4.98 -12.54 -20.84
C GLN A 80 6.28 -12.96 -20.13
N PHE A 81 6.21 -13.24 -18.83
CA PHE A 81 7.37 -13.73 -18.06
C PHE A 81 7.95 -15.04 -18.63
N MET A 82 7.09 -15.99 -19.02
CA MET A 82 7.52 -17.25 -19.67
C MET A 82 8.29 -16.99 -20.97
N ASN A 83 7.82 -16.01 -21.78
CA ASN A 83 8.48 -15.62 -23.03
C ASN A 83 9.82 -14.93 -22.80
N ALA A 84 10.07 -14.36 -21.62
CA ALA A 84 11.36 -13.76 -21.27
C ALA A 84 12.48 -14.79 -21.05
N GLY A 85 12.15 -16.08 -21.00
CA GLY A 85 13.13 -17.19 -20.93
C GLY A 85 13.92 -17.27 -19.63
N LYS A 86 13.41 -16.69 -18.54
CA LYS A 86 14.06 -16.76 -17.22
C LYS A 86 13.73 -18.10 -16.53
N GLU A 87 14.68 -18.65 -15.79
CA GLU A 87 14.47 -19.89 -15.03
C GLU A 87 13.60 -19.70 -13.79
N LYS A 88 13.66 -18.51 -13.16
CA LYS A 88 12.87 -18.13 -11.98
C LYS A 88 12.75 -16.60 -11.89
N SER A 89 11.81 -16.13 -11.08
CA SER A 89 11.68 -14.71 -10.77
C SER A 89 12.94 -14.16 -10.08
N ALA A 90 13.38 -12.98 -10.49
CA ALA A 90 14.54 -12.30 -9.90
C ALA A 90 14.26 -11.78 -8.47
N VAL A 91 13.00 -11.55 -8.15
CA VAL A 91 12.53 -11.14 -6.82
C VAL A 91 11.42 -12.08 -6.36
N PRO A 92 11.16 -12.21 -5.06
CA PRO A 92 9.98 -12.91 -4.57
C PRO A 92 8.70 -12.41 -5.24
N ALA A 93 7.91 -13.32 -5.78
CA ALA A 93 6.66 -13.02 -6.45
C ALA A 93 5.54 -13.93 -5.94
N THR A 94 4.31 -13.42 -5.91
CA THR A 94 3.13 -14.18 -5.48
C THR A 94 1.93 -13.93 -6.40
N VAL A 95 1.11 -14.98 -6.58
CA VAL A 95 -0.18 -14.92 -7.27
C VAL A 95 -1.29 -15.21 -6.27
N HIS A 96 -2.34 -14.42 -6.30
CA HIS A 96 -3.48 -14.51 -5.38
C HIS A 96 -4.79 -14.65 -6.17
N CYS A 97 -5.54 -15.72 -5.89
CA CYS A 97 -6.77 -16.05 -6.62
C CYS A 97 -8.00 -15.55 -5.86
N ASP A 98 -8.27 -14.25 -5.93
CA ASP A 98 -9.36 -13.59 -5.21
C ASP A 98 -10.32 -12.78 -6.09
N HIS A 99 -9.94 -12.38 -7.30
CA HIS A 99 -10.76 -11.53 -8.17
C HIS A 99 -11.79 -12.29 -9.00
N LEU A 100 -11.57 -13.56 -9.32
CA LEU A 100 -12.49 -14.37 -10.14
C LEU A 100 -13.61 -15.05 -9.33
N ILE A 101 -13.71 -14.75 -8.03
CA ILE A 101 -14.76 -15.25 -7.14
C ILE A 101 -15.89 -14.22 -7.09
N GLN A 102 -17.10 -14.63 -7.45
CA GLN A 102 -18.29 -13.77 -7.37
C GLN A 102 -19.05 -14.06 -6.08
N ALA A 103 -19.30 -13.03 -5.27
CA ALA A 103 -20.10 -13.13 -4.06
C ALA A 103 -21.61 -13.15 -4.43
N ASN A 104 -22.23 -14.31 -4.46
CA ASN A 104 -23.61 -14.50 -4.89
C ASN A 104 -24.46 -15.29 -3.88
N MET A 105 -24.02 -16.50 -3.51
CA MET A 105 -24.80 -17.43 -2.67
C MET A 105 -24.22 -17.65 -1.28
N GLY A 106 -22.92 -17.38 -1.12
CA GLY A 106 -22.18 -17.61 0.11
C GLY A 106 -20.84 -18.31 -0.13
N ALA A 107 -19.89 -18.09 0.76
CA ALA A 107 -18.48 -18.40 0.58
C ALA A 107 -18.19 -19.79 -0.01
N LYS A 108 -18.78 -20.84 0.56
CA LYS A 108 -18.53 -22.22 0.10
C LYS A 108 -19.01 -22.45 -1.33
N THR A 109 -20.25 -22.08 -1.62
CA THR A 109 -20.87 -22.29 -2.96
C THR A 109 -20.14 -21.45 -4.00
N ASP A 110 -19.80 -20.21 -3.68
CA ASP A 110 -19.16 -19.26 -4.60
C ASP A 110 -17.73 -19.67 -4.92
N ILE A 111 -16.95 -20.17 -3.92
CA ILE A 111 -15.62 -20.73 -4.14
C ILE A 111 -15.69 -22.01 -4.99
N ASP A 112 -16.63 -22.92 -4.71
CA ASP A 112 -16.81 -24.14 -5.50
C ASP A 112 -17.18 -23.82 -6.95
N THR A 113 -18.04 -22.83 -7.15
CA THR A 113 -18.44 -22.35 -8.49
C THR A 113 -17.25 -21.73 -9.23
N ALA A 114 -16.54 -20.81 -8.59
CA ALA A 114 -15.37 -20.16 -9.18
C ALA A 114 -14.28 -21.18 -9.55
N THR A 115 -14.00 -22.13 -8.66
CA THR A 115 -12.99 -23.18 -8.89
C THR A 115 -13.34 -24.04 -10.12
N LYS A 116 -14.61 -24.35 -10.32
CA LYS A 116 -15.05 -25.12 -11.50
C LYS A 116 -15.06 -24.29 -12.77
N SER A 117 -15.60 -23.07 -12.71
CA SER A 117 -15.76 -22.20 -13.88
C SER A 117 -14.43 -21.66 -14.40
N ASN A 118 -13.45 -21.46 -13.53
CA ASN A 118 -12.14 -20.90 -13.87
C ASN A 118 -11.01 -21.92 -13.68
N SER A 119 -11.30 -23.23 -13.76
CA SER A 119 -10.31 -24.29 -13.53
C SER A 119 -9.08 -24.14 -14.43
N GLU A 120 -9.27 -23.86 -15.72
CA GLU A 120 -8.18 -23.66 -16.67
C GLU A 120 -7.24 -22.52 -16.23
N VAL A 121 -7.78 -21.41 -15.76
CA VAL A 121 -7.00 -20.26 -15.27
C VAL A 121 -6.22 -20.64 -14.00
N TYR A 122 -6.87 -21.26 -13.04
CA TYR A 122 -6.22 -21.62 -11.78
C TYR A 122 -5.15 -22.70 -11.98
N ASP A 123 -5.39 -23.68 -12.85
CA ASP A 123 -4.41 -24.71 -13.19
C ASP A 123 -3.20 -24.10 -13.92
N PHE A 124 -3.42 -23.18 -14.85
CA PHE A 124 -2.36 -22.43 -15.49
C PHE A 124 -1.52 -21.65 -14.47
N LEU A 125 -2.17 -20.80 -13.66
CA LEU A 125 -1.49 -19.97 -12.65
C LEU A 125 -0.70 -20.80 -11.66
N LYS A 126 -1.28 -21.94 -11.21
CA LYS A 126 -0.58 -22.88 -10.31
C LYS A 126 0.62 -23.52 -10.97
N SER A 127 0.46 -24.05 -12.18
CA SER A 127 1.55 -24.76 -12.88
C SER A 127 2.73 -23.85 -13.19
N VAL A 128 2.47 -22.61 -13.60
CA VAL A 128 3.51 -21.60 -13.83
C VAL A 128 4.17 -21.21 -12.52
N SER A 129 3.39 -20.99 -11.47
CA SER A 129 3.91 -20.64 -10.15
C SER A 129 4.83 -21.73 -9.60
N ASP A 130 4.44 -22.99 -9.69
CA ASP A 130 5.25 -24.15 -9.28
C ASP A 130 6.56 -24.21 -10.07
N LYS A 131 6.50 -23.98 -11.38
CA LYS A 131 7.68 -24.05 -12.26
C LYS A 131 8.72 -22.98 -11.96
N TYR A 132 8.28 -21.74 -11.69
CA TYR A 132 9.16 -20.58 -11.57
C TYR A 132 9.42 -20.14 -10.14
N GLY A 133 8.97 -20.92 -9.14
CA GLY A 133 9.16 -20.60 -7.72
C GLY A 133 8.36 -19.40 -7.23
N ILE A 134 7.17 -19.18 -7.81
CA ILE A 134 6.26 -18.10 -7.45
C ILE A 134 5.28 -18.64 -6.39
N GLY A 135 5.00 -17.86 -5.34
CA GLY A 135 4.03 -18.24 -4.33
C GLY A 135 2.60 -18.24 -4.90
N PHE A 136 1.83 -19.31 -4.63
CA PHE A 136 0.47 -19.43 -5.14
C PHE A 136 -0.55 -19.53 -4.01
N TRP A 137 -1.43 -18.53 -3.95
CA TRP A 137 -2.55 -18.44 -3.02
C TRP A 137 -3.84 -18.81 -3.75
N LYS A 138 -4.33 -20.03 -3.50
CA LYS A 138 -5.48 -20.64 -4.18
C LYS A 138 -6.79 -19.87 -3.88
N PRO A 139 -7.86 -20.08 -4.69
CA PRO A 139 -9.18 -19.54 -4.39
C PRO A 139 -9.64 -19.83 -2.96
N GLY A 140 -10.14 -18.81 -2.28
CA GLY A 140 -10.58 -18.90 -0.89
C GLY A 140 -9.46 -18.75 0.16
N ALA A 141 -8.21 -18.51 -0.24
CA ALA A 141 -7.11 -18.27 0.69
C ALA A 141 -7.14 -16.88 1.34
N GLY A 142 -7.89 -15.96 0.79
CA GLY A 142 -8.05 -14.57 1.26
C GLY A 142 -7.81 -13.55 0.17
N ILE A 143 -8.13 -12.31 0.46
CA ILE A 143 -7.96 -11.17 -0.43
C ILE A 143 -6.48 -10.80 -0.51
N ILE A 144 -5.96 -10.55 -1.72
CA ILE A 144 -4.54 -10.24 -1.99
C ILE A 144 -3.96 -9.23 -1.00
N HIS A 145 -4.62 -8.09 -0.76
CA HIS A 145 -4.06 -7.02 0.07
C HIS A 145 -3.92 -7.42 1.54
N GLN A 146 -4.85 -8.23 2.07
CA GLN A 146 -4.77 -8.76 3.42
C GLN A 146 -3.69 -9.85 3.52
N VAL A 147 -3.66 -10.78 2.57
CA VAL A 147 -2.63 -11.83 2.52
C VAL A 147 -1.24 -11.21 2.43
N VAL A 148 -1.06 -10.18 1.60
CA VAL A 148 0.22 -9.44 1.49
C VAL A 148 0.56 -8.73 2.79
N LEU A 149 -0.38 -8.03 3.40
CA LEU A 149 -0.14 -7.30 4.66
C LEU A 149 0.24 -8.26 5.79
N GLU A 150 -0.44 -9.42 5.88
CA GLU A 150 -0.24 -10.41 6.94
C GLU A 150 1.04 -11.23 6.79
N ASN A 151 1.51 -11.46 5.55
CA ASN A 151 2.57 -12.44 5.30
C ASN A 151 3.85 -11.85 4.69
N TYR A 152 3.74 -10.77 3.91
CA TYR A 152 4.82 -10.34 3.04
C TYR A 152 5.27 -8.89 3.22
N ALA A 153 4.36 -7.97 3.49
CA ALA A 153 4.70 -6.56 3.67
C ALA A 153 5.61 -6.35 4.88
N PHE A 154 6.54 -5.41 4.78
CA PHE A 154 7.50 -5.09 5.82
C PHE A 154 7.91 -3.62 5.76
N PRO A 155 8.25 -3.00 6.91
CA PRO A 155 8.64 -1.59 6.96
C PRO A 155 9.90 -1.29 6.13
N GLY A 156 9.84 -0.25 5.33
CA GLY A 156 10.97 0.24 4.53
C GLY A 156 11.12 -0.41 3.16
N GLY A 157 10.37 -1.48 2.86
CA GLY A 157 10.43 -2.16 1.57
C GLY A 157 9.75 -1.41 0.44
N MET A 158 10.00 -1.86 -0.79
CA MET A 158 9.35 -1.40 -2.01
C MET A 158 8.73 -2.56 -2.77
N MET A 159 7.48 -2.43 -3.19
CA MET A 159 6.74 -3.48 -3.89
C MET A 159 5.95 -2.90 -5.07
N VAL A 160 5.86 -3.68 -6.14
CA VAL A 160 4.86 -3.45 -7.19
C VAL A 160 3.80 -4.54 -7.16
N GLY A 161 2.57 -4.20 -7.51
CA GLY A 161 1.48 -5.17 -7.57
C GLY A 161 0.51 -4.87 -8.70
N THR A 162 -0.06 -5.92 -9.30
CA THR A 162 -0.97 -5.78 -10.45
C THR A 162 -2.41 -5.46 -10.03
N ASP A 163 -2.55 -4.67 -8.98
CA ASP A 163 -3.82 -4.20 -8.44
C ASP A 163 -3.70 -2.76 -7.93
N SER A 164 -4.72 -1.94 -8.17
CA SER A 164 -4.73 -0.52 -7.78
C SER A 164 -4.72 -0.29 -6.26
N HIS A 165 -5.11 -1.28 -5.46
CA HIS A 165 -5.12 -1.22 -4.00
C HIS A 165 -3.85 -1.82 -3.35
N THR A 166 -2.82 -2.12 -4.15
CA THR A 166 -1.47 -2.49 -3.65
C THR A 166 -0.93 -1.52 -2.57
N PRO A 167 -1.22 -0.19 -2.61
CA PRO A 167 -0.84 0.76 -1.57
C PRO A 167 -1.30 0.43 -0.15
N ASN A 168 -2.22 -0.51 0.05
CA ASN A 168 -2.61 -1.03 1.37
C ASN A 168 -1.40 -1.40 2.26
N ALA A 169 -0.33 -1.92 1.67
CA ALA A 169 0.89 -2.28 2.38
C ALA A 169 1.65 -1.08 2.99
N GLY A 170 1.32 0.14 2.58
CA GLY A 170 1.82 1.38 3.19
C GLY A 170 1.39 1.53 4.66
N GLY A 171 0.33 0.84 5.08
CA GLY A 171 -0.08 0.73 6.48
C GLY A 171 0.93 0.02 7.36
N LEU A 172 1.84 -0.77 6.77
CA LEU A 172 2.99 -1.39 7.43
C LEU A 172 4.32 -0.72 7.02
N GLY A 173 4.27 0.51 6.50
CA GLY A 173 5.47 1.30 6.19
C GLY A 173 6.22 0.88 4.93
N MET A 174 5.55 0.27 3.97
CA MET A 174 6.11 -0.17 2.68
C MET A 174 5.67 0.77 1.56
N VAL A 175 6.57 1.16 0.66
CA VAL A 175 6.20 1.84 -0.59
C VAL A 175 5.72 0.79 -1.57
N ALA A 176 4.41 0.68 -1.70
CA ALA A 176 3.74 -0.35 -2.50
C ALA A 176 2.90 0.33 -3.59
N ILE A 177 3.13 -0.01 -4.86
CA ILE A 177 2.60 0.71 -6.00
C ILE A 177 1.83 -0.23 -6.91
N GLY A 178 0.60 0.16 -7.27
CA GLY A 178 -0.20 -0.53 -8.27
C GLY A 178 0.31 -0.26 -9.68
N VAL A 179 0.56 -1.32 -10.46
CA VAL A 179 1.16 -1.26 -11.80
C VAL A 179 0.44 -2.16 -12.79
N GLY A 180 0.75 -2.03 -14.06
CA GLY A 180 0.34 -2.96 -15.10
C GLY A 180 1.10 -4.29 -15.07
N GLY A 181 0.58 -5.29 -15.80
CA GLY A 181 1.23 -6.61 -15.89
C GLY A 181 2.65 -6.53 -16.50
N ALA A 182 2.90 -5.63 -17.45
CA ALA A 182 4.21 -5.46 -18.06
C ALA A 182 5.27 -4.98 -17.05
N ASP A 183 4.94 -3.98 -16.22
CA ASP A 183 5.83 -3.50 -15.17
C ASP A 183 6.18 -4.61 -14.16
N ALA A 184 5.18 -5.45 -13.80
CA ALA A 184 5.41 -6.60 -12.93
C ALA A 184 6.41 -7.59 -13.56
N VAL A 185 6.32 -7.82 -14.87
CA VAL A 185 7.25 -8.69 -15.61
C VAL A 185 8.66 -8.12 -15.63
N ASP A 186 8.83 -6.81 -15.85
CA ASP A 186 10.14 -6.16 -15.82
C ASP A 186 10.83 -6.41 -14.46
N VAL A 187 10.11 -6.20 -13.36
CA VAL A 187 10.64 -6.46 -12.02
C VAL A 187 10.95 -7.96 -11.82
N MET A 188 10.05 -8.86 -12.24
CA MET A 188 10.27 -10.31 -12.13
C MET A 188 11.45 -10.81 -12.97
N THR A 189 11.76 -10.16 -14.08
CA THR A 189 12.91 -10.50 -14.94
C THR A 189 14.22 -9.87 -14.46
N GLY A 190 14.18 -9.01 -13.46
CA GLY A 190 15.32 -8.28 -12.91
C GLY A 190 15.72 -7.05 -13.70
N MET A 191 14.85 -6.59 -14.58
CA MET A 191 15.02 -5.32 -15.29
C MET A 191 14.76 -4.14 -14.36
N GLU A 192 15.23 -3.00 -14.77
CA GLU A 192 14.89 -1.72 -14.13
C GLU A 192 13.41 -1.39 -14.31
N TRP A 193 12.81 -0.87 -13.25
CA TRP A 193 11.43 -0.38 -13.30
C TRP A 193 11.41 1.14 -13.21
N GLU A 194 10.93 1.79 -14.28
CA GLU A 194 10.94 3.24 -14.39
C GLU A 194 9.68 3.86 -13.75
N LEU A 195 9.90 4.87 -12.92
CA LEU A 195 8.84 5.69 -12.35
C LEU A 195 9.22 7.17 -12.45
N LYS A 196 8.28 8.02 -12.81
CA LYS A 196 8.45 9.46 -12.68
C LYS A 196 8.59 9.83 -11.21
N MET A 197 9.71 10.46 -10.80
CA MET A 197 10.00 10.77 -9.40
C MET A 197 8.80 11.47 -8.74
N PRO A 198 8.12 10.84 -7.77
CA PRO A 198 6.86 11.37 -7.25
C PRO A 198 7.09 12.63 -6.43
N LYS A 199 6.12 13.53 -6.45
CA LYS A 199 5.98 14.57 -5.42
C LYS A 199 5.62 13.91 -4.09
N ILE A 200 5.82 14.61 -2.99
CA ILE A 200 5.48 14.07 -1.67
C ILE A 200 4.50 15.02 -0.98
N ILE A 201 3.29 14.54 -0.76
CA ILE A 201 2.27 15.23 0.02
C ILE A 201 2.38 14.77 1.46
N GLY A 202 2.76 15.67 2.36
CA GLY A 202 2.80 15.39 3.78
C GLY A 202 1.41 15.56 4.40
N VAL A 203 0.89 14.53 5.04
CA VAL A 203 -0.36 14.59 5.81
C VAL A 203 -0.06 14.48 7.29
N LYS A 204 -0.19 15.61 8.00
CA LYS A 204 0.03 15.69 9.44
C LYS A 204 -1.22 15.27 10.18
N LEU A 205 -1.12 14.21 10.94
CA LEU A 205 -2.17 13.74 11.84
C LEU A 205 -1.85 14.14 13.28
N THR A 206 -2.80 14.80 13.95
CA THR A 206 -2.70 15.17 15.36
C THR A 206 -3.88 14.67 16.16
N GLY A 207 -3.74 14.57 17.47
CA GLY A 207 -4.83 14.12 18.33
C GLY A 207 -5.13 12.62 18.20
N LYS A 208 -6.36 12.22 18.54
CA LYS A 208 -6.80 10.81 18.53
C LYS A 208 -8.24 10.69 18.06
N LEU A 209 -8.57 9.57 17.42
CA LEU A 209 -9.94 9.22 17.05
C LEU A 209 -10.81 9.05 18.30
N SER A 210 -12.06 9.45 18.23
CA SER A 210 -13.03 9.36 19.32
C SER A 210 -14.44 9.00 18.81
N GLY A 211 -15.28 8.49 19.70
CA GLY A 211 -16.66 8.14 19.38
C GLY A 211 -16.77 7.09 18.27
N TRP A 212 -17.56 7.38 17.24
CA TRP A 212 -17.80 6.52 16.09
C TRP A 212 -16.83 6.74 14.91
N VAL A 213 -15.87 7.63 15.09
CA VAL A 213 -14.87 7.94 14.04
C VAL A 213 -13.90 6.80 13.88
N SER A 214 -13.68 6.39 12.65
CA SER A 214 -12.78 5.29 12.26
C SER A 214 -11.60 5.78 11.43
N ALA A 215 -10.64 4.92 11.17
CA ALA A 215 -9.55 5.20 10.24
C ALA A 215 -10.06 5.52 8.82
N LYS A 216 -11.22 4.94 8.43
CA LYS A 216 -11.85 5.22 7.14
C LYS A 216 -12.22 6.70 7.00
N ASP A 217 -12.68 7.35 8.07
CA ASP A 217 -13.08 8.77 8.03
C ASP A 217 -11.89 9.70 7.72
N VAL A 218 -10.67 9.32 8.10
CA VAL A 218 -9.45 10.07 7.76
C VAL A 218 -9.29 10.18 6.24
N ILE A 219 -9.37 9.04 5.55
CA ILE A 219 -9.18 9.04 4.08
C ILE A 219 -10.41 9.59 3.35
N LEU A 220 -11.61 9.43 3.88
CA LEU A 220 -12.82 10.08 3.34
C LEU A 220 -12.68 11.60 3.39
N LYS A 221 -12.23 12.14 4.53
CA LYS A 221 -11.91 13.57 4.68
C LYS A 221 -10.82 14.01 3.71
N LEU A 222 -9.74 13.23 3.62
CA LEU A 222 -8.61 13.56 2.74
C LEU A 222 -9.01 13.55 1.26
N SER A 223 -9.90 12.64 0.83
CA SER A 223 -10.39 12.62 -0.54
C SER A 223 -11.20 13.85 -0.89
N GLY A 224 -11.96 14.41 0.06
CA GLY A 224 -12.61 15.69 -0.11
C GLY A 224 -11.67 16.88 -0.26
N ILE A 225 -10.47 16.81 0.35
CA ILE A 225 -9.45 17.87 0.27
C ILE A 225 -8.62 17.76 -1.01
N LEU A 226 -8.27 16.55 -1.43
CA LEU A 226 -7.42 16.29 -2.60
C LEU A 226 -8.20 16.21 -3.91
N SER A 227 -9.48 15.85 -3.86
CA SER A 227 -10.26 15.40 -5.01
C SER A 227 -9.71 14.11 -5.64
N THR A 228 -10.33 13.63 -6.72
CA THR A 228 -9.93 12.39 -7.43
C THR A 228 -8.60 12.50 -8.18
N LYS A 229 -8.02 13.68 -8.31
CA LYS A 229 -6.78 13.93 -9.06
C LYS A 229 -5.68 14.64 -8.27
N GLY A 230 -5.98 15.07 -7.04
CA GLY A 230 -5.04 15.87 -6.26
C GLY A 230 -3.79 15.14 -5.79
N GLY A 231 -3.82 13.81 -5.78
CA GLY A 231 -2.67 12.95 -5.47
C GLY A 231 -1.86 12.49 -6.69
N THR A 232 -2.23 12.88 -7.91
CA THR A 232 -1.58 12.40 -9.14
C THR A 232 -0.07 12.61 -9.11
N ASN A 233 0.67 11.55 -9.42
CA ASN A 233 2.14 11.50 -9.38
C ASN A 233 2.71 11.96 -8.03
N SER A 234 2.06 11.57 -6.93
CA SER A 234 2.50 11.91 -5.58
C SER A 234 2.46 10.70 -4.65
N ILE A 235 3.37 10.66 -3.70
CA ILE A 235 3.30 9.78 -2.53
C ILE A 235 2.66 10.58 -1.39
N ILE A 236 1.66 10.02 -0.73
CA ILE A 236 1.10 10.58 0.49
C ILE A 236 1.87 10.00 1.67
N GLU A 237 2.68 10.82 2.32
CA GLU A 237 3.41 10.44 3.53
C GLU A 237 2.70 11.00 4.76
N PHE A 238 2.26 10.10 5.63
CA PHE A 238 1.62 10.48 6.89
C PHE A 238 2.67 10.71 7.98
N PHE A 239 2.46 11.71 8.81
CA PHE A 239 3.33 12.04 9.93
C PHE A 239 2.58 12.71 11.08
N GLY A 240 3.25 12.94 12.19
CA GLY A 240 2.66 13.52 13.40
C GLY A 240 2.29 12.47 14.45
N ASP A 241 1.94 12.93 15.64
CA ASP A 241 1.63 12.09 16.81
C ASP A 241 0.33 11.30 16.65
N GLY A 242 -0.62 11.81 15.87
CA GLY A 242 -1.85 11.11 15.52
C GLY A 242 -1.63 9.79 14.78
N CYS A 243 -0.49 9.62 14.08
CA CYS A 243 -0.18 8.35 13.42
C CYS A 243 -0.08 7.18 14.41
N GLN A 244 0.44 7.43 15.61
CA GLN A 244 0.61 6.41 16.65
C GLN A 244 -0.72 5.96 17.30
N GLN A 245 -1.79 6.73 17.10
CA GLN A 245 -3.12 6.43 17.60
C GLN A 245 -3.89 5.42 16.71
N LEU A 246 -3.37 5.16 15.51
CA LEU A 246 -3.99 4.28 14.53
C LEU A 246 -3.42 2.86 14.62
N SER A 247 -4.27 1.86 14.46
CA SER A 247 -3.81 0.48 14.28
C SER A 247 -3.12 0.32 12.91
N CYS A 248 -2.29 -0.73 12.78
CA CYS A 248 -1.66 -1.06 11.50
C CYS A 248 -2.71 -1.31 10.40
N THR A 249 -3.78 -2.05 10.71
CA THR A 249 -4.90 -2.29 9.78
C THR A 249 -5.67 -1.02 9.44
N GLY A 250 -5.85 -0.11 10.41
CA GLY A 250 -6.44 1.21 10.16
C GLY A 250 -5.58 2.05 9.20
N LYS A 251 -4.25 2.04 9.37
CA LYS A 251 -3.32 2.67 8.43
C LYS A 251 -3.40 2.03 7.03
N GLY A 252 -3.52 0.70 6.97
CA GLY A 252 -3.76 -0.02 5.72
C GLY A 252 -5.05 0.44 5.02
N THR A 253 -6.14 0.61 5.77
CA THR A 253 -7.41 1.16 5.25
C THR A 253 -7.23 2.56 4.65
N ILE A 254 -6.46 3.43 5.31
CA ILE A 254 -6.17 4.79 4.82
C ILE A 254 -5.36 4.71 3.52
N CYS A 255 -4.27 3.94 3.50
CA CYS A 255 -3.41 3.78 2.32
C CYS A 255 -4.15 3.13 1.14
N ASN A 256 -5.05 2.19 1.40
CA ASN A 256 -5.82 1.47 0.40
C ASN A 256 -6.63 2.43 -0.49
N MET A 257 -7.28 3.43 0.08
CA MET A 257 -8.03 4.43 -0.66
C MET A 257 -7.19 5.56 -1.30
N GLY A 258 -5.87 5.47 -1.27
CA GLY A 258 -5.01 6.40 -1.98
C GLY A 258 -5.23 6.38 -3.51
N ALA A 259 -5.69 5.26 -4.05
CA ALA A 259 -6.04 5.12 -5.46
C ALA A 259 -7.17 6.07 -5.88
N GLU A 260 -8.19 6.29 -5.04
CA GLU A 260 -9.33 7.15 -5.33
C GLU A 260 -9.00 8.64 -5.38
N VAL A 261 -7.86 9.04 -4.83
CA VAL A 261 -7.34 10.42 -4.96
C VAL A 261 -6.23 10.54 -6.02
N GLY A 262 -5.98 9.47 -6.77
CA GLY A 262 -4.98 9.41 -7.83
C GLY A 262 -3.53 9.35 -7.35
N ALA A 263 -3.30 9.06 -6.07
CA ALA A 263 -1.94 8.95 -5.53
C ALA A 263 -1.20 7.73 -6.08
N THR A 264 0.10 7.89 -6.32
CA THR A 264 0.99 6.78 -6.70
C THR A 264 1.02 5.73 -5.60
N THR A 265 1.14 6.16 -4.35
CA THR A 265 1.03 5.32 -3.14
C THR A 265 0.89 6.20 -1.90
N SER A 266 0.75 5.52 -0.75
CA SER A 266 0.72 6.16 0.57
C SER A 266 1.59 5.38 1.53
N VAL A 267 2.20 6.04 2.53
CA VAL A 267 3.08 5.38 3.50
C VAL A 267 2.97 6.00 4.90
N PHE A 268 3.01 5.15 5.91
CA PHE A 268 3.11 5.54 7.32
C PHE A 268 4.51 5.27 7.90
N PRO A 269 4.99 6.09 8.84
CA PRO A 269 6.24 5.83 9.54
C PRO A 269 6.11 4.61 10.46
N PHE A 270 7.22 3.88 10.63
CA PHE A 270 7.29 2.72 11.51
C PHE A 270 7.01 3.10 12.97
N ASP A 271 6.13 2.34 13.62
CA ASP A 271 5.75 2.54 15.03
C ASP A 271 5.35 1.24 15.75
N ASP A 272 4.98 1.38 17.02
CA ASP A 272 4.59 0.26 17.87
C ASP A 272 3.33 -0.47 17.41
N SER A 273 2.43 0.17 16.66
CA SER A 273 1.25 -0.50 16.10
C SER A 273 1.64 -1.53 15.04
N MET A 274 2.67 -1.23 14.25
CA MET A 274 3.24 -2.15 13.26
C MET A 274 3.98 -3.30 13.94
N VAL A 275 4.70 -3.02 15.04
CA VAL A 275 5.33 -4.07 15.86
C VAL A 275 4.29 -5.05 16.41
N ARG A 276 3.21 -4.53 16.98
CA ARG A 276 2.11 -5.39 17.48
C ARG A 276 1.50 -6.24 16.37
N TYR A 277 1.30 -5.66 15.20
CA TYR A 277 0.73 -6.37 14.05
C TYR A 277 1.67 -7.48 13.53
N LEU A 278 2.96 -7.19 13.37
CA LEU A 278 3.97 -8.18 12.99
C LEU A 278 4.02 -9.34 14.00
N ASN A 279 3.97 -9.05 15.28
CA ASN A 279 3.92 -10.10 16.31
C ASN A 279 2.64 -10.93 16.23
N ALA A 280 1.49 -10.29 16.07
CA ALA A 280 0.20 -10.97 15.98
C ALA A 280 0.08 -11.86 14.73
N THR A 281 0.78 -11.50 13.64
CA THR A 281 0.85 -12.29 12.39
C THR A 281 2.03 -13.29 12.36
N GLY A 282 2.67 -13.56 13.51
CA GLY A 282 3.75 -14.55 13.62
C GLY A 282 5.09 -14.12 13.05
N ARG A 283 5.28 -12.81 12.80
CA ARG A 283 6.48 -12.22 12.18
C ARG A 283 7.33 -11.41 13.16
N ALA A 284 7.50 -11.92 14.40
CA ALA A 284 8.30 -11.27 15.44
C ALA A 284 9.74 -10.97 14.98
N ALA A 285 10.36 -11.88 14.23
CA ALA A 285 11.70 -11.68 13.69
C ALA A 285 11.80 -10.45 12.77
N VAL A 286 10.73 -10.17 11.98
CA VAL A 286 10.67 -8.96 11.13
C VAL A 286 10.52 -7.71 12.00
N ALA A 287 9.69 -7.78 13.04
CA ALA A 287 9.53 -6.67 13.99
C ALA A 287 10.85 -6.31 14.67
N ASP A 288 11.64 -7.30 15.06
CA ASP A 288 12.93 -7.07 15.73
C ASP A 288 13.97 -6.48 14.78
N MET A 289 14.04 -6.96 13.53
CA MET A 289 14.89 -6.37 12.50
C MET A 289 14.50 -4.91 12.20
N ALA A 290 13.20 -4.62 12.05
CA ALA A 290 12.72 -3.27 11.80
C ALA A 290 12.99 -2.31 12.98
N LYS A 291 12.84 -2.78 14.22
CA LYS A 291 13.21 -1.99 15.41
C LYS A 291 14.67 -1.59 15.43
N ALA A 292 15.57 -2.48 14.99
CA ALA A 292 16.99 -2.21 14.97
C ALA A 292 17.38 -1.04 14.05
N VAL A 293 16.56 -0.76 13.04
CA VAL A 293 16.76 0.31 12.05
C VAL A 293 15.64 1.37 12.07
N ALA A 294 14.93 1.48 13.19
CA ALA A 294 13.71 2.31 13.30
C ALA A 294 13.91 3.79 12.94
N ALA A 295 15.11 4.32 13.10
CA ALA A 295 15.46 5.71 12.74
C ALA A 295 15.39 5.93 11.22
N ASP A 296 15.75 4.92 10.43
CA ASP A 296 15.72 4.99 8.96
C ASP A 296 14.32 4.70 8.38
N LEU A 297 13.44 4.15 9.20
CA LEU A 297 12.04 3.87 8.87
C LEU A 297 11.08 5.02 9.23
N ARG A 298 11.61 6.22 9.40
CA ARG A 298 10.88 7.47 9.70
C ARG A 298 11.56 8.63 8.97
N ALA A 299 10.84 9.73 8.79
CA ALA A 299 11.45 10.97 8.35
C ALA A 299 12.49 11.48 9.38
N ASP A 300 13.48 12.22 8.91
CA ASP A 300 14.48 12.83 9.79
C ASP A 300 13.84 13.87 10.72
N LYS A 301 14.46 14.14 11.87
CA LYS A 301 13.92 15.07 12.87
C LYS A 301 13.77 16.49 12.34
N GLU A 302 14.68 16.91 11.47
CA GLU A 302 14.68 18.21 10.82
C GLU A 302 13.51 18.37 9.87
N VAL A 303 13.06 17.29 9.21
CA VAL A 303 11.84 17.26 8.40
C VAL A 303 10.62 17.50 9.30
N MET A 304 10.58 16.89 10.47
CA MET A 304 9.50 17.07 11.43
C MET A 304 9.49 18.47 12.06
N ALA A 305 10.65 19.11 12.19
CA ALA A 305 10.77 20.46 12.74
C ALA A 305 10.28 21.55 11.76
N ASP A 306 10.52 21.37 10.46
CA ASP A 306 10.11 22.31 9.41
C ASP A 306 9.62 21.56 8.16
N PRO A 307 8.42 20.93 8.22
CA PRO A 307 7.92 20.09 7.13
C PRO A 307 7.76 20.84 5.80
N ALA A 308 7.47 22.15 5.86
CA ALA A 308 7.23 22.98 4.67
C ALA A 308 8.44 23.03 3.70
N LYS A 309 9.64 22.74 4.18
CA LYS A 309 10.85 22.68 3.35
C LYS A 309 11.02 21.38 2.57
N TYR A 310 10.33 20.31 2.98
CA TYR A 310 10.62 18.95 2.51
C TYR A 310 9.46 18.33 1.77
N TYR A 311 8.22 18.72 2.08
CA TYR A 311 7.01 18.26 1.38
C TYR A 311 6.58 19.26 0.31
N ASP A 312 6.09 18.77 -0.82
CA ASP A 312 5.58 19.62 -1.91
C ASP A 312 4.22 20.25 -1.55
N ARG A 313 3.49 19.61 -0.63
CA ARG A 313 2.22 20.10 -0.08
C ARG A 313 2.06 19.52 1.33
N ILE A 314 1.45 20.28 2.24
CA ILE A 314 1.09 19.82 3.58
C ILE A 314 -0.42 19.92 3.75
N ILE A 315 -1.00 18.89 4.36
CA ILE A 315 -2.39 18.84 4.79
C ILE A 315 -2.39 18.46 6.28
N GLU A 316 -3.16 19.17 7.10
CA GLU A 316 -3.30 18.84 8.52
C GLU A 316 -4.70 18.32 8.80
N ILE A 317 -4.79 17.22 9.55
CA ILE A 317 -6.04 16.63 10.02
C ILE A 317 -5.92 16.39 11.52
N ASN A 318 -6.77 17.08 12.29
CA ASN A 318 -6.90 16.84 13.72
C ASN A 318 -7.90 15.70 13.94
N LEU A 319 -7.42 14.55 14.37
CA LEU A 319 -8.24 13.35 14.62
C LEU A 319 -9.28 13.56 15.73
N SER A 320 -8.99 14.46 16.69
CA SER A 320 -9.92 14.76 17.78
C SER A 320 -11.13 15.63 17.35
N GLU A 321 -11.01 16.30 16.22
CA GLU A 321 -12.08 17.15 15.64
C GLU A 321 -12.73 16.46 14.43
N LEU A 322 -12.24 15.28 14.05
CA LEU A 322 -12.80 14.54 12.93
C LEU A 322 -14.16 13.95 13.33
N GLU A 323 -15.14 14.14 12.48
CA GLU A 323 -16.47 13.56 12.60
C GLU A 323 -16.62 12.38 11.62
N PRO A 324 -17.57 11.45 11.83
CA PRO A 324 -17.88 10.44 10.84
C PRO A 324 -18.23 11.08 9.49
N HIS A 325 -17.64 10.58 8.40
CA HIS A 325 -17.79 11.11 7.04
C HIS A 325 -18.51 10.13 6.13
N ILE A 326 -19.15 10.67 5.12
CA ILE A 326 -19.66 9.94 3.96
C ILE A 326 -19.19 10.64 2.69
N ASN A 327 -18.88 9.86 1.67
CA ASN A 327 -18.52 10.35 0.35
C ASN A 327 -19.58 9.92 -0.67
N GLY A 328 -19.85 10.81 -1.60
CA GLY A 328 -20.88 10.63 -2.61
C GLY A 328 -22.09 11.55 -2.37
N PRO A 329 -23.17 11.37 -3.17
CA PRO A 329 -23.25 10.44 -4.31
C PRO A 329 -22.41 10.87 -5.52
N TYR A 330 -22.28 9.97 -6.49
CA TYR A 330 -21.69 10.19 -7.81
C TYR A 330 -20.16 10.38 -7.87
N SER A 331 -19.49 10.79 -6.80
CA SER A 331 -18.03 10.95 -6.80
C SER A 331 -17.43 10.61 -5.43
N PRO A 332 -16.30 9.87 -5.38
CA PRO A 332 -15.65 9.50 -4.12
C PRO A 332 -15.01 10.68 -3.37
N ASP A 333 -14.90 11.85 -3.98
CA ASP A 333 -14.39 13.09 -3.37
C ASP A 333 -15.50 14.06 -2.90
N ALA A 334 -16.78 13.71 -3.10
CA ALA A 334 -17.90 14.46 -2.55
C ALA A 334 -18.05 14.15 -1.05
N ALA A 335 -17.03 14.49 -0.27
CA ALA A 335 -16.95 14.22 1.15
C ALA A 335 -17.76 15.22 1.98
N MET A 336 -18.44 14.72 3.00
CA MET A 336 -19.13 15.56 3.99
C MET A 336 -19.22 14.84 5.35
N PRO A 337 -19.25 15.59 6.46
CA PRO A 337 -19.62 15.03 7.74
C PRO A 337 -21.04 14.45 7.72
N LEU A 338 -21.24 13.34 8.41
CA LEU A 338 -22.53 12.61 8.40
C LEU A 338 -23.71 13.46 8.87
N ASN A 339 -23.50 14.39 9.79
CA ASN A 339 -24.52 15.32 10.30
C ASN A 339 -25.01 16.32 9.25
N GLN A 340 -24.30 16.52 8.14
CA GLN A 340 -24.68 17.45 7.05
C GLN A 340 -25.42 16.76 5.91
N VAL A 341 -25.57 15.42 5.92
CA VAL A 341 -26.14 14.65 4.82
C VAL A 341 -27.58 15.04 4.54
N ALA A 342 -28.43 15.20 5.58
CA ALA A 342 -29.84 15.51 5.42
C ALA A 342 -30.06 16.87 4.71
N ASP A 343 -29.26 17.87 5.05
CA ASP A 343 -29.37 19.20 4.42
C ASP A 343 -28.83 19.16 2.99
N ARG A 344 -27.72 18.42 2.76
CA ARG A 344 -27.15 18.24 1.43
C ARG A 344 -28.11 17.53 0.47
N VAL A 345 -28.81 16.50 0.97
CA VAL A 345 -29.82 15.76 0.19
C VAL A 345 -30.95 16.71 -0.25
N LYS A 346 -31.43 17.55 0.64
CA LYS A 346 -32.47 18.54 0.31
C LYS A 346 -31.97 19.60 -0.69
N GLU A 347 -30.78 20.17 -0.43
CA GLU A 347 -30.19 21.23 -1.26
C GLU A 347 -29.93 20.74 -2.70
N LYS A 348 -29.44 19.53 -2.86
CA LYS A 348 -29.02 18.96 -4.16
C LYS A 348 -30.07 18.07 -4.83
N GLY A 349 -31.21 17.84 -4.19
CA GLY A 349 -32.27 16.98 -4.71
C GLY A 349 -31.85 15.50 -4.86
N TYR A 350 -30.97 15.02 -3.96
CA TYR A 350 -30.57 13.62 -3.97
C TYR A 350 -31.70 12.69 -3.51
N PRO A 351 -31.66 11.39 -3.88
CA PRO A 351 -32.64 10.42 -3.41
C PRO A 351 -32.71 10.39 -1.88
N GLN A 352 -33.93 10.44 -1.34
CA GLN A 352 -34.14 10.41 0.12
C GLN A 352 -34.40 9.01 0.64
N LEU A 353 -34.85 8.11 -0.24
CA LEU A 353 -35.11 6.71 0.08
C LEU A 353 -33.89 5.85 -0.30
N LEU A 354 -33.41 5.06 0.65
CA LEU A 354 -32.41 4.03 0.39
C LEU A 354 -33.14 2.73 0.07
N GLU A 355 -32.93 2.19 -1.11
CA GLU A 355 -33.53 0.92 -1.55
C GLU A 355 -32.61 -0.27 -1.19
N VAL A 356 -31.31 -0.06 -1.20
CA VAL A 356 -30.30 -1.10 -0.88
C VAL A 356 -29.25 -0.51 0.07
N ALA A 357 -28.90 -1.26 1.10
CA ALA A 357 -27.76 -0.99 1.97
C ALA A 357 -26.82 -2.20 1.97
N LEU A 358 -25.53 -1.95 1.78
CA LEU A 358 -24.47 -2.97 1.79
C LEU A 358 -23.43 -2.64 2.84
N ILE A 359 -23.09 -3.63 3.67
CA ILE A 359 -21.93 -3.59 4.56
C ILE A 359 -20.89 -4.55 3.97
N GLY A 360 -19.79 -4.01 3.49
CA GLY A 360 -18.72 -4.80 2.86
C GLY A 360 -17.40 -4.09 2.91
N SER A 361 -16.32 -4.85 2.99
CA SER A 361 -14.96 -4.35 2.88
C SER A 361 -14.01 -5.46 2.45
N CYS A 362 -13.09 -5.14 1.57
CA CYS A 362 -11.97 -6.01 1.21
C CYS A 362 -10.72 -5.75 2.06
N THR A 363 -10.69 -4.70 2.85
CA THR A 363 -9.47 -4.24 3.54
C THR A 363 -9.54 -4.44 5.04
N ASN A 364 -10.58 -3.92 5.69
CA ASN A 364 -10.70 -3.96 7.14
C ASN A 364 -12.18 -3.85 7.54
N LEU A 365 -12.81 -4.98 7.80
CA LEU A 365 -14.18 -5.04 8.27
C LEU A 365 -14.26 -5.89 9.53
N SER A 366 -14.78 -5.30 10.61
CA SER A 366 -15.13 -6.02 11.84
C SER A 366 -16.61 -5.82 12.15
N LEU A 367 -17.36 -6.92 12.20
CA LEU A 367 -18.78 -6.94 12.56
C LEU A 367 -19.01 -7.45 13.98
N ILE A 368 -17.94 -7.68 14.75
CA ILE A 368 -18.04 -8.30 16.09
C ILE A 368 -18.80 -7.43 17.09
N HIS A 369 -18.97 -6.16 16.82
CA HIS A 369 -19.64 -5.19 17.70
C HIS A 369 -20.93 -4.60 17.10
N ILE A 370 -21.47 -5.21 16.03
CA ILE A 370 -22.76 -4.84 15.45
C ILE A 370 -23.87 -5.70 16.04
#